data_cda14bbbe061d353caa2c9b5ffa5393e
#
_entry.id   cda14bbbe061d353caa2c9b5ffa5393e
#
_cell.length_a   1.000
_cell.length_b   1.000
_cell.length_c   1.000
_cell.angle_alpha   90.00
_cell.angle_beta   90.00
_cell.angle_gamma   90.00
#
_symmetry.space_group_name_H-M   'P 1'
#
loop_
_entity.id
_entity.type
_entity.pdbx_description
1 polymer ?
#
loop_
_entity_poly.entity_id
_entity_poly.type
_entity_poly.pdbx_seq_one_letter_code
_entity_poly.pdbx_strand_id
1 'polypeptide(L)'
;IRTSPLAKAINLGPTGGANIDLDATSTTSDAIDAFFTQTFGAVLDANLVARGVNLYVSPQISRNFDRSYSGSAGFKGGSLREYLLTNRRINKIETTFKLTGNQFFGFVPSADYIRPLVGMAVNTTAKTRQNPTDNYQFLVMGAMGLEIRADANGKSGVFYSTDV
;
A
#
# COMPACT_ATOMS: atom_id res chain seq x y z
N ILE A 1 -20.46 -15.51 4.71
CA ILE A 1 -19.98 -14.25 5.29
C ILE A 1 -18.79 -13.81 4.42
N ARG A 2 -18.94 -12.70 3.67
CA ARG A 2 -17.81 -12.09 2.95
C ARG A 2 -16.91 -11.42 3.97
N THR A 3 -15.81 -12.04 4.33
CA THR A 3 -14.74 -11.37 5.07
C THR A 3 -14.14 -10.27 4.20
N SER A 4 -13.94 -9.09 4.78
CA SER A 4 -13.24 -8.00 4.09
C SER A 4 -11.89 -8.50 3.56
N PRO A 5 -11.48 -8.12 2.33
CA PRO A 5 -10.15 -8.45 1.83
C PRO A 5 -9.04 -8.05 2.80
N LEU A 6 -9.22 -6.97 3.55
CA LEU A 6 -8.28 -6.49 4.58
C LEU A 6 -8.19 -7.39 5.81
N ALA A 7 -9.13 -8.34 6.02
CA ALA A 7 -9.06 -9.25 7.17
C ALA A 7 -7.80 -10.14 7.18
N LYS A 8 -7.15 -10.31 6.03
CA LYS A 8 -5.90 -11.06 5.86
C LYS A 8 -4.67 -10.17 5.74
N ALA A 9 -4.83 -8.86 5.68
CA ALA A 9 -3.71 -7.91 5.71
C ALA A 9 -3.25 -7.70 7.16
N ILE A 10 -1.96 -7.46 7.33
CA ILE A 10 -1.38 -7.17 8.64
C ILE A 10 -1.69 -5.73 9.00
N ASN A 11 -2.47 -5.54 10.05
CA ASN A 11 -2.73 -4.22 10.62
C ASN A 11 -1.59 -3.84 11.55
N LEU A 12 -0.90 -2.77 11.23
CA LEU A 12 0.18 -2.22 12.05
C LEU A 12 -0.33 -1.27 13.13
N GLY A 13 -1.64 -1.04 13.19
CA GLY A 13 -2.25 -0.08 14.11
C GLY A 13 -1.94 1.38 13.74
N PRO A 14 -2.27 2.31 14.63
CA PRO A 14 -1.81 3.67 14.49
C PRO A 14 -0.28 3.70 14.52
N THR A 15 0.33 4.44 13.61
CA THR A 15 1.78 4.64 13.59
C THR A 15 2.64 3.38 13.40
N GLY A 16 2.08 2.35 12.75
CA GLY A 16 2.85 1.15 12.43
C GLY A 16 3.34 0.36 13.66
N GLY A 17 2.72 0.53 14.82
CA GLY A 17 3.10 -0.14 16.06
C GLY A 17 4.26 0.49 16.83
N ALA A 18 4.85 1.60 16.33
CA ALA A 18 5.99 2.28 16.96
C ALA A 18 5.63 3.62 17.61
N ASN A 19 4.36 4.01 17.66
CA ASN A 19 3.90 5.32 18.13
C ASN A 19 4.64 6.51 17.50
N ILE A 20 5.00 6.39 16.22
CA ILE A 20 5.65 7.45 15.46
C ILE A 20 4.61 8.15 14.59
N ASP A 21 4.58 9.46 14.66
CA ASP A 21 3.74 10.29 13.83
C ASP A 21 4.49 10.65 12.54
N LEU A 22 4.25 9.89 11.48
CA LEU A 22 4.94 10.02 10.19
C LEU A 22 4.52 11.27 9.41
N ASP A 23 3.33 11.82 9.68
CA ASP A 23 2.83 13.01 9.00
C ASP A 23 3.17 14.32 9.74
N ALA A 24 3.60 14.23 11.00
CA ALA A 24 4.02 15.40 11.77
C ALA A 24 5.32 16.02 11.22
N THR A 25 5.32 17.32 11.11
CA THR A 25 6.52 18.08 10.68
C THR A 25 7.64 18.07 11.73
N SER A 26 7.30 17.78 12.98
CA SER A 26 8.25 17.65 14.10
C SER A 26 9.02 16.33 14.10
N THR A 27 8.51 15.29 13.40
CA THR A 27 9.19 14.00 13.31
C THR A 27 10.47 14.14 12.51
N THR A 28 11.59 13.71 13.09
CA THR A 28 12.90 13.80 12.46
C THR A 28 13.07 12.76 11.35
N SER A 29 13.90 13.07 10.36
CA SER A 29 14.22 12.13 9.29
C SER A 29 14.85 10.83 9.81
N ASP A 30 15.66 10.93 10.88
CA ASP A 30 16.29 9.78 11.51
C ASP A 30 15.28 8.87 12.21
N ALA A 31 14.22 9.43 12.82
CA ALA A 31 13.15 8.65 13.43
C ALA A 31 12.33 7.90 12.37
N ILE A 32 12.08 8.53 11.23
CA ILE A 32 11.39 7.89 10.10
C ILE A 32 12.24 6.77 9.51
N ASP A 33 13.54 6.99 9.32
CA ASP A 33 14.46 5.95 8.86
C ASP A 33 14.51 4.77 9.85
N ALA A 34 14.69 5.03 11.14
CA ALA A 34 14.68 3.99 12.16
C ALA A 34 13.37 3.19 12.17
N PHE A 35 12.24 3.83 11.93
CA PHE A 35 10.97 3.14 11.81
C PHE A 35 10.96 2.17 10.63
N PHE A 36 11.32 2.62 9.42
CA PHE A 36 11.26 1.76 8.23
C PHE A 36 12.35 0.69 8.19
N THR A 37 13.52 0.97 8.74
CA THR A 37 14.64 0.01 8.74
C THR A 37 14.53 -1.00 9.87
N GLN A 38 14.14 -0.60 11.06
CA GLN A 38 14.09 -1.46 12.24
C GLN A 38 12.69 -2.01 12.50
N THR A 39 11.71 -1.14 12.75
CA THR A 39 10.38 -1.58 13.17
C THR A 39 9.63 -2.28 12.03
N PHE A 40 9.52 -1.63 10.88
CA PHE A 40 8.87 -2.21 9.72
C PHE A 40 9.67 -3.39 9.17
N GLY A 41 11.00 -3.33 9.18
CA GLY A 41 11.89 -4.45 8.86
C GLY A 41 11.62 -5.68 9.72
N ALA A 42 11.48 -5.51 11.04
CA ALA A 42 11.14 -6.60 11.95
C ALA A 42 9.75 -7.22 11.66
N VAL A 43 8.76 -6.39 11.29
CA VAL A 43 7.44 -6.88 10.87
C VAL A 43 7.54 -7.71 9.59
N LEU A 44 8.34 -7.29 8.61
CA LEU A 44 8.58 -8.06 7.38
C LEU A 44 9.22 -9.42 7.69
N ASP A 45 10.21 -9.45 8.59
CA ASP A 45 10.88 -10.68 9.00
C ASP A 45 9.93 -11.63 9.74
N ALA A 46 9.10 -11.10 10.65
CA ALA A 46 8.08 -11.88 11.35
C ALA A 46 7.05 -12.49 10.39
N ASN A 47 6.79 -11.84 9.26
CA ASN A 47 5.89 -12.33 8.22
C ASN A 47 6.59 -13.12 7.10
N LEU A 48 7.88 -13.42 7.26
CA LEU A 48 8.70 -14.18 6.29
C LEU A 48 8.75 -13.51 4.90
N VAL A 49 8.68 -12.19 4.86
CA VAL A 49 8.74 -11.41 3.63
C VAL A 49 10.19 -11.05 3.33
N ALA A 50 10.79 -11.75 2.37
CA ALA A 50 12.15 -11.47 1.90
C ALA A 50 12.20 -10.50 0.72
N ARG A 51 11.08 -10.31 0.03
CA ARG A 51 10.98 -9.43 -1.16
C ARG A 51 10.70 -7.99 -0.74
N GLY A 52 11.09 -7.04 -1.60
CA GLY A 52 10.78 -5.64 -1.39
C GLY A 52 9.29 -5.33 -1.51
N VAL A 53 8.85 -4.37 -0.72
CA VAL A 53 7.45 -3.93 -0.60
C VAL A 53 7.24 -2.65 -1.40
N ASN A 54 6.13 -2.53 -2.08
CA ASN A 54 5.64 -1.27 -2.65
C ASN A 54 4.83 -0.54 -1.59
N LEU A 55 5.23 0.67 -1.25
CA LEU A 55 4.56 1.51 -0.25
C LEU A 55 3.71 2.57 -0.94
N TYR A 56 2.50 2.73 -0.46
CA TYR A 56 1.58 3.81 -0.79
C TYR A 56 1.34 4.64 0.46
N VAL A 57 1.66 5.92 0.40
CA VAL A 57 1.62 6.81 1.54
C VAL A 57 0.68 7.98 1.31
N SER A 58 0.20 8.59 2.40
CA SER A 58 -0.58 9.81 2.33
C SER A 58 0.26 10.97 1.79
N PRO A 59 -0.37 12.05 1.26
CA PRO A 59 0.35 13.25 0.82
C PRO A 59 1.12 13.94 1.95
N GLN A 60 0.66 13.80 3.19
CA GLN A 60 1.32 14.35 4.37
C GLN A 60 2.65 13.64 4.64
N ILE A 61 2.63 12.31 4.70
CA ILE A 61 3.84 11.48 4.86
C ILE A 61 4.80 11.70 3.68
N SER A 62 4.26 11.79 2.45
CA SER A 62 5.07 12.04 1.26
C SER A 62 5.89 13.31 1.36
N ARG A 63 5.30 14.40 1.87
CA ARG A 63 6.02 15.66 2.10
C ARG A 63 7.17 15.51 3.10
N ASN A 64 7.00 14.68 4.13
CA ASN A 64 8.07 14.40 5.08
C ASN A 64 9.19 13.56 4.45
N PHE A 65 8.88 12.69 3.51
CA PHE A 65 9.89 11.92 2.77
C PHE A 65 10.70 12.76 1.78
N ASP A 66 10.15 13.86 1.31
CA ASP A 66 10.85 14.76 0.38
C ASP A 66 11.80 15.75 1.11
N ARG A 67 11.87 15.69 2.45
CA ARG A 67 12.82 16.48 3.24
C ARG A 67 14.25 16.02 3.01
N SER A 68 15.20 16.94 3.14
CA SER A 68 16.62 16.59 3.05
C SER A 68 17.01 15.68 4.21
N TYR A 69 17.81 14.67 3.91
CA TYR A 69 18.33 13.69 4.85
C TYR A 69 19.84 13.81 4.96
N SER A 70 20.33 14.04 6.18
CA SER A 70 21.77 14.19 6.46
C SER A 70 22.27 13.23 7.53
N GLY A 71 21.41 12.34 8.04
CA GLY A 71 21.68 11.53 9.23
C GLY A 71 22.62 10.34 9.02
N SER A 72 22.83 9.88 7.79
CA SER A 72 23.65 8.70 7.55
C SER A 72 25.04 9.05 7.07
N ALA A 73 26.07 8.58 7.78
CA ALA A 73 27.45 8.71 7.36
C ALA A 73 27.66 8.03 5.99
N GLY A 74 27.87 8.83 4.95
CA GLY A 74 28.09 8.33 3.58
C GLY A 74 26.98 8.66 2.58
N PHE A 75 25.80 9.05 3.01
CA PHE A 75 24.76 9.56 2.12
C PHE A 75 24.96 11.07 1.93
N LYS A 76 25.46 11.45 0.78
CA LYS A 76 25.79 12.85 0.47
C LYS A 76 24.60 13.53 -0.19
N GLY A 77 23.72 14.09 0.62
CA GLY A 77 22.68 15.02 0.16
C GLY A 77 21.66 14.36 -0.78
N GLY A 78 20.44 14.30 -0.34
CA GLY A 78 19.30 13.76 -1.06
C GLY A 78 18.07 13.89 -0.18
N SER A 79 16.95 13.43 -0.69
CA SER A 79 15.73 13.33 0.11
C SER A 79 15.74 12.05 0.96
N LEU A 80 14.99 12.05 2.04
CA LEU A 80 14.77 10.85 2.83
C LEU A 80 14.14 9.72 1.95
N ARG A 81 13.31 10.09 0.99
CA ARG A 81 12.73 9.15 0.00
C ARG A 81 13.81 8.40 -0.77
N GLU A 82 14.80 9.11 -1.32
CA GLU A 82 15.91 8.50 -2.05
C GLU A 82 16.70 7.55 -1.16
N TYR A 83 16.95 7.95 0.08
CA TYR A 83 17.63 7.10 1.03
C TYR A 83 16.84 5.83 1.36
N LEU A 84 15.54 5.94 1.65
CA LEU A 84 14.68 4.78 1.91
C LEU A 84 14.63 3.81 0.71
N LEU A 85 14.68 4.31 -0.51
CA LEU A 85 14.73 3.48 -1.72
C LEU A 85 16.06 2.74 -1.92
N THR A 86 17.13 3.10 -1.22
CA THR A 86 18.36 2.30 -1.19
C THR A 86 18.20 1.01 -0.38
N ASN A 87 17.19 0.96 0.49
CA ASN A 87 16.87 -0.24 1.26
C ASN A 87 16.22 -1.29 0.36
N ARG A 88 16.82 -2.47 0.25
CA ARG A 88 16.30 -3.60 -0.56
C ARG A 88 14.91 -4.08 -0.15
N ARG A 89 14.43 -3.69 1.05
CA ARG A 89 13.11 -4.04 1.56
C ARG A 89 12.01 -3.14 1.00
N ILE A 90 12.37 -2.01 0.39
CA ILE A 90 11.41 -1.05 -0.20
C ILE A 90 11.73 -0.93 -1.68
N ASN A 91 10.81 -1.37 -2.52
CA ASN A 91 10.96 -1.27 -3.98
C ASN A 91 10.52 0.08 -4.52
N LYS A 92 9.43 0.61 -3.96
CA LYS A 92 8.76 1.79 -4.49
C LYS A 92 7.99 2.52 -3.40
N ILE A 93 7.99 3.84 -3.47
CA ILE A 93 7.19 4.72 -2.61
C ILE A 93 6.34 5.61 -3.50
N GLU A 94 5.03 5.48 -3.40
CA GLU A 94 4.05 6.24 -4.18
C GLU A 94 3.12 7.02 -3.26
N THR A 95 2.70 8.18 -3.72
CA THR A 95 1.72 9.01 -3.02
C THR A 95 0.33 8.71 -3.53
N THR A 96 -0.63 8.54 -2.63
CA THR A 96 -2.03 8.39 -3.00
C THR A 96 -2.93 9.32 -2.19
N PHE A 97 -3.87 9.99 -2.87
CA PHE A 97 -4.87 10.86 -2.25
C PHE A 97 -6.03 10.11 -1.59
N LYS A 98 -6.00 8.76 -1.62
CA LYS A 98 -6.97 7.92 -0.92
C LYS A 98 -6.62 7.68 0.54
N LEU A 99 -5.40 7.99 0.93
CA LEU A 99 -4.89 7.92 2.29
C LEU A 99 -4.73 9.33 2.86
N THR A 100 -4.98 9.49 4.15
CA THR A 100 -4.89 10.76 4.86
C THR A 100 -4.10 10.60 6.15
N GLY A 101 -3.56 11.71 6.68
CA GLY A 101 -2.83 11.70 7.95
C GLY A 101 -1.68 10.71 7.95
N ASN A 102 -1.59 9.93 9.00
CA ASN A 102 -0.53 8.95 9.24
C ASN A 102 -0.77 7.58 8.55
N GLN A 103 -1.69 7.52 7.60
CA GLN A 103 -2.02 6.27 6.93
C GLN A 103 -1.03 5.92 5.83
N PHE A 104 -0.62 4.68 5.81
CA PHE A 104 0.10 4.09 4.69
C PHE A 104 -0.34 2.65 4.42
N PHE A 105 -0.08 2.19 3.22
CA PHE A 105 -0.40 0.85 2.74
C PHE A 105 0.82 0.29 2.02
N GLY A 106 1.17 -0.94 2.32
CA GLY A 106 2.29 -1.63 1.68
C GLY A 106 1.93 -3.04 1.26
N PHE A 107 2.44 -3.47 0.13
CA PHE A 107 2.28 -4.86 -0.29
C PHE A 107 3.47 -5.35 -1.11
N VAL A 108 3.69 -6.64 -1.03
CA VAL A 108 4.64 -7.35 -1.90
C VAL A 108 3.97 -7.57 -3.26
N PRO A 109 4.57 -7.13 -4.38
CA PRO A 109 4.01 -7.32 -5.72
C PRO A 109 4.17 -8.78 -6.18
N SER A 110 3.40 -9.68 -5.59
CA SER A 110 3.37 -11.11 -5.93
C SER A 110 1.94 -11.64 -5.87
N ALA A 111 1.61 -12.50 -6.84
CA ALA A 111 0.32 -13.18 -6.87
C ALA A 111 0.09 -14.11 -5.66
N ASP A 112 1.14 -14.43 -4.89
CA ASP A 112 1.04 -15.21 -3.67
C ASP A 112 0.35 -14.44 -2.54
N TYR A 113 0.46 -13.10 -2.54
CA TYR A 113 -0.07 -12.24 -1.48
C TYR A 113 -1.27 -11.41 -1.94
N ILE A 114 -1.24 -10.92 -3.18
CA ILE A 114 -2.30 -10.06 -3.70
C ILE A 114 -2.56 -10.39 -5.16
N ARG A 115 -3.82 -10.66 -5.50
CA ARG A 115 -4.21 -10.93 -6.89
C ARG A 115 -5.58 -10.36 -7.22
N PRO A 116 -5.77 -9.89 -8.47
CA PRO A 116 -7.10 -9.54 -8.95
C PRO A 116 -7.94 -10.80 -9.16
N LEU A 117 -9.20 -10.74 -8.76
CA LEU A 117 -10.21 -11.74 -9.07
C LEU A 117 -11.12 -11.16 -10.14
N VAL A 118 -11.22 -11.83 -11.27
CA VAL A 118 -12.16 -11.48 -12.34
C VAL A 118 -13.33 -12.43 -12.25
N GLY A 119 -14.44 -11.98 -11.68
CA GLY A 119 -15.67 -12.78 -11.59
C GLY A 119 -16.43 -12.79 -12.92
N MET A 120 -16.44 -11.67 -13.62
CA MET A 120 -16.99 -11.52 -14.95
C MET A 120 -16.13 -10.54 -15.75
N ALA A 121 -15.64 -10.97 -16.89
CA ALA A 121 -14.94 -10.08 -17.81
C ALA A 121 -15.88 -8.96 -18.28
N VAL A 122 -15.30 -7.82 -18.63
CA VAL A 122 -16.10 -6.73 -19.21
C VAL A 122 -16.76 -7.22 -20.48
N ASN A 123 -18.09 -7.22 -20.49
CA ASN A 123 -18.92 -7.64 -21.62
C ASN A 123 -19.88 -6.52 -21.99
N THR A 124 -20.05 -6.32 -23.29
CA THR A 124 -20.97 -5.33 -23.85
C THR A 124 -22.09 -6.06 -24.56
N THR A 125 -23.32 -5.88 -24.12
CA THR A 125 -24.51 -6.47 -24.71
C THR A 125 -25.39 -5.37 -25.26
N ALA A 126 -25.78 -5.52 -26.52
CA ALA A 126 -26.76 -4.61 -27.13
C ALA A 126 -28.17 -4.93 -26.58
N LYS A 127 -28.90 -3.92 -26.15
CA LYS A 127 -30.29 -4.05 -25.80
C LYS A 127 -31.13 -4.11 -27.07
N THR A 128 -32.14 -4.98 -27.06
CA THR A 128 -33.11 -5.05 -28.14
C THR A 128 -33.92 -3.75 -28.21
N ARG A 129 -34.01 -3.17 -29.39
CA ARG A 129 -34.86 -2.00 -29.63
C ARG A 129 -36.32 -2.45 -29.69
N GLN A 130 -37.22 -1.71 -29.07
CA GLN A 130 -38.65 -1.95 -29.15
C GLN A 130 -39.25 -1.36 -30.43
N ASN A 131 -38.71 -0.19 -30.86
CA ASN A 131 -39.10 0.47 -32.11
C ASN A 131 -37.89 0.70 -33.01
N PRO A 132 -38.08 0.69 -34.37
CA PRO A 132 -36.98 0.95 -35.30
C PRO A 132 -36.33 2.32 -35.15
N THR A 133 -37.04 3.29 -34.59
CA THR A 133 -36.59 4.66 -34.35
C THR A 133 -35.86 4.86 -33.03
N ASP A 134 -35.85 3.84 -32.15
CA ASP A 134 -35.17 3.93 -30.86
C ASP A 134 -33.65 3.99 -31.03
N ASN A 135 -33.00 4.74 -30.15
CA ASN A 135 -31.56 4.78 -30.10
C ASN A 135 -30.96 3.43 -29.69
N TYR A 136 -29.80 3.10 -30.23
CA TYR A 136 -29.03 1.95 -29.79
C TYR A 136 -28.57 2.12 -28.35
N GLN A 137 -28.87 1.16 -27.49
CA GLN A 137 -28.44 1.10 -26.12
C GLN A 137 -27.53 -0.11 -25.92
N PHE A 138 -26.40 0.11 -25.24
CA PHE A 138 -25.48 -0.95 -24.88
C PHE A 138 -25.38 -1.04 -23.37
N LEU A 139 -25.42 -2.25 -22.84
CA LEU A 139 -25.17 -2.52 -21.44
C LEU A 139 -23.75 -3.05 -21.31
N VAL A 140 -22.93 -2.33 -20.57
CA VAL A 140 -21.55 -2.74 -20.26
C VAL A 140 -21.53 -3.24 -18.82
N MET A 141 -21.11 -4.49 -18.61
CA MET A 141 -21.04 -5.12 -17.30
C MET A 141 -19.66 -5.76 -17.09
N GLY A 142 -19.18 -5.70 -15.87
CA GLY A 142 -17.98 -6.39 -15.44
C GLY A 142 -17.98 -6.54 -13.92
N ALA A 143 -17.38 -7.60 -13.41
CA ALA A 143 -17.21 -7.84 -11.98
C ALA A 143 -15.77 -8.19 -11.69
N MET A 144 -15.12 -7.34 -10.93
CA MET A 144 -13.73 -7.52 -10.47
C MET A 144 -13.66 -7.40 -8.96
N GLY A 145 -12.73 -8.11 -8.36
CA GLY A 145 -12.43 -8.05 -6.94
C GLY A 145 -10.93 -8.12 -6.71
N LEU A 146 -10.53 -7.95 -5.47
CA LEU A 146 -9.16 -8.12 -5.02
C LEU A 146 -9.15 -9.20 -3.94
N GLU A 147 -8.23 -10.15 -4.07
CA GLU A 147 -7.96 -11.15 -3.04
C GLU A 147 -6.63 -10.84 -2.37
N ILE A 148 -6.65 -10.75 -1.05
CA ILE A 148 -5.46 -10.74 -0.20
C ILE A 148 -5.33 -12.13 0.41
N ARG A 149 -4.13 -12.70 0.31
CA ARG A 149 -3.83 -14.04 0.80
C ARG A 149 -2.92 -13.97 2.01
N ALA A 150 -3.15 -14.86 2.94
CA ALA A 150 -2.28 -15.14 4.07
C ALA A 150 -2.02 -16.65 4.11
N ASP A 151 -0.92 -17.06 4.70
CA ASP A 151 -0.63 -18.46 4.96
C ASP A 151 -1.51 -19.04 6.07
N ALA A 152 -1.33 -20.32 6.38
CA ALA A 152 -2.07 -21.01 7.45
C ALA A 152 -1.82 -20.42 8.85
N ASN A 153 -0.70 -19.71 9.04
CA ASN A 153 -0.33 -19.05 10.29
C ASN A 153 -0.73 -17.56 10.31
N GLY A 154 -1.50 -17.11 9.32
CA GLY A 154 -1.95 -15.71 9.21
C GLY A 154 -0.89 -14.74 8.69
N LYS A 155 0.29 -15.22 8.23
CA LYS A 155 1.34 -14.37 7.68
C LYS A 155 0.98 -13.89 6.29
N SER A 156 1.15 -12.60 6.05
CA SER A 156 0.79 -11.97 4.79
C SER A 156 1.86 -10.98 4.34
N GLY A 157 1.94 -10.76 3.05
CA GLY A 157 2.78 -9.72 2.44
C GLY A 157 2.03 -8.42 2.18
N VAL A 158 0.90 -8.20 2.83
CA VAL A 158 0.09 -6.97 2.72
C VAL A 158 -0.04 -6.33 4.10
N PHE A 159 0.30 -5.06 4.19
CA PHE A 159 0.41 -4.31 5.43
C PHE A 159 -0.36 -3.00 5.31
N TYR A 160 -0.97 -2.53 6.37
CA TYR A 160 -1.57 -1.21 6.41
C TYR A 160 -1.48 -0.59 7.81
N SER A 161 -1.37 0.71 7.85
CA SER A 161 -1.49 1.51 9.07
C SER A 161 -2.80 2.28 9.03
N THR A 162 -3.44 2.39 10.17
CA THR A 162 -4.63 3.21 10.35
C THR A 162 -4.27 4.48 11.09
N ASP A 163 -4.87 5.59 10.71
CA ASP A 163 -4.93 6.77 11.55
C ASP A 163 -5.87 6.49 12.72
N VAL A 164 -5.61 7.05 13.88
CA VAL A 164 -6.39 6.80 15.11
C VAL A 164 -7.75 7.44 15.01
#